data_86773121263d930edb111b7d26babddb
#
_entry.id   86773121263d930edb111b7d26babddb
#
_cell.length_a   1.000
_cell.length_b   1.000
_cell.length_c   1.000
_cell.angle_alpha   90.00
_cell.angle_beta   90.00
_cell.angle_gamma   90.00
#
_symmetry.space_group_name_H-M   'P 1'
#
loop_
_entity.id
_entity.type
_entity.pdbx_description
1 polymer ?
#
loop_
_entity_poly.entity_id
_entity_poly.type
_entity_poly.pdbx_seq_one_letter_code
_entity_poly.pdbx_strand_id
1 'polypeptide(L)'
;METFGDRLRSLRNERNLHQSELGELLGLSASAIGSYERNLREPTHAYLVRIADMFGVSVDYLLCRTEERLTVSDYSKLDSFTLSELLSKHTVTMGDRELTDRDKERILDVAFALLHK
;
A
#
# COMPACT_ATOMS: atom_id res chain seq x y z
N MET A 1 -17.49 -5.47 -7.04
CA MET A 1 -16.27 -4.82 -7.53
C MET A 1 -15.60 -4.07 -6.41
N GLU A 2 -14.32 -4.27 -6.21
CA GLU A 2 -13.60 -3.63 -5.13
C GLU A 2 -13.41 -2.13 -5.40
N THR A 3 -13.60 -1.32 -4.36
CA THR A 3 -13.50 0.14 -4.45
C THR A 3 -12.36 0.66 -3.58
N PHE A 4 -12.02 1.94 -3.72
CA PHE A 4 -11.07 2.61 -2.83
C PHE A 4 -11.44 2.40 -1.36
N GLY A 5 -12.71 2.60 -1.01
CA GLY A 5 -13.17 2.43 0.36
C GLY A 5 -12.95 1.02 0.89
N ASP A 6 -13.19 0.01 0.05
CA ASP A 6 -12.96 -1.39 0.40
C ASP A 6 -11.48 -1.65 0.70
N ARG A 7 -10.60 -1.14 -0.16
CA ARG A 7 -9.15 -1.31 0.04
C ARG A 7 -8.65 -0.57 1.27
N LEU A 8 -9.12 0.64 1.50
CA LEU A 8 -8.76 1.41 2.69
C LEU A 8 -9.17 0.65 3.96
N ARG A 9 -10.39 0.12 3.99
CA ARG A 9 -10.88 -0.67 5.11
C ARG A 9 -10.04 -1.93 5.33
N SER A 10 -9.71 -2.64 4.25
CA SER A 10 -8.88 -3.84 4.32
C SER A 10 -7.49 -3.54 4.89
N LEU A 11 -6.85 -2.49 4.41
CA LEU A 11 -5.53 -2.08 4.88
C LEU A 11 -5.58 -1.67 6.36
N ARG A 12 -6.61 -0.94 6.76
CA ARG A 12 -6.81 -0.55 8.16
C ARG A 12 -6.96 -1.79 9.05
N ASN A 13 -7.79 -2.75 8.62
CA ASN A 13 -8.03 -3.98 9.38
C ASN A 13 -6.78 -4.85 9.46
N GLU A 14 -5.96 -4.89 8.41
CA GLU A 14 -4.68 -5.62 8.44
C GLU A 14 -3.76 -5.13 9.56
N ARG A 15 -3.85 -3.85 9.91
CA ARG A 15 -3.04 -3.26 10.98
C ARG A 15 -3.78 -3.15 12.31
N ASN A 16 -4.97 -3.73 12.39
CA ASN A 16 -5.80 -3.72 13.60
C ASN A 16 -6.08 -2.29 14.10
N LEU A 17 -6.29 -1.36 13.18
CA LEU A 17 -6.61 0.03 13.51
C LEU A 17 -8.10 0.24 13.49
N HIS A 18 -8.60 1.00 14.47
CA HIS A 18 -9.96 1.53 14.43
C HIS A 18 -10.00 2.77 13.51
N GLN A 19 -11.18 3.14 13.05
CA GLN A 19 -11.35 4.35 12.23
C GLN A 19 -10.82 5.58 12.93
N SER A 20 -11.04 5.70 14.25
CA SER A 20 -10.53 6.82 15.03
C SER A 20 -9.00 6.86 15.09
N GLU A 21 -8.37 5.69 15.19
CA GLU A 21 -6.91 5.60 15.23
C GLU A 21 -6.29 6.00 13.89
N LEU A 22 -6.87 5.53 12.79
CA LEU A 22 -6.42 5.94 11.46
C LEU A 22 -6.63 7.44 11.25
N GLY A 23 -7.76 7.96 11.70
CA GLY A 23 -8.04 9.38 11.65
C GLY A 23 -6.98 10.20 12.37
N GLU A 24 -6.60 9.80 13.58
CA GLU A 24 -5.54 10.49 14.35
C GLU A 24 -4.23 10.54 13.57
N LEU A 25 -3.84 9.43 12.95
CA LEU A 25 -2.60 9.37 12.18
C LEU A 25 -2.61 10.31 10.97
N LEU A 26 -3.79 10.59 10.42
CA LEU A 26 -3.95 11.44 9.25
C LEU A 26 -4.40 12.88 9.60
N GLY A 27 -4.70 13.14 10.87
CA GLY A 27 -5.28 14.43 11.27
C GLY A 27 -6.73 14.58 10.85
N LEU A 28 -7.48 13.47 10.80
CA LEU A 28 -8.88 13.43 10.38
C LEU A 28 -9.75 12.81 11.47
N SER A 29 -11.06 13.07 11.40
CA SER A 29 -12.01 12.44 12.30
C SER A 29 -12.30 11.00 11.89
N ALA A 30 -12.80 10.18 12.84
CA ALA A 30 -13.28 8.84 12.53
C ALA A 30 -14.41 8.89 11.49
N SER A 31 -15.26 9.91 11.57
CA SER A 31 -16.35 10.11 10.62
C SER A 31 -15.84 10.31 9.19
N ALA A 32 -14.74 11.07 9.03
CA ALA A 32 -14.13 11.27 7.72
C ALA A 32 -13.60 9.95 7.16
N ILE A 33 -12.93 9.16 7.98
CA ILE A 33 -12.46 7.83 7.58
C ILE A 33 -13.64 6.93 7.16
N GLY A 34 -14.68 6.91 7.95
CA GLY A 34 -15.88 6.15 7.63
C GLY A 34 -16.51 6.59 6.29
N SER A 35 -16.52 7.88 6.02
CA SER A 35 -17.01 8.41 4.74
C SER A 35 -16.17 7.94 3.56
N TYR A 36 -14.84 7.91 3.71
CA TYR A 36 -13.94 7.35 2.69
C TYR A 36 -14.21 5.87 2.47
N GLU A 37 -14.35 5.10 3.55
CA GLU A 37 -14.57 3.65 3.45
C GLU A 37 -15.90 3.30 2.80
N ARG A 38 -16.89 4.19 2.92
CA ARG A 38 -18.21 4.01 2.28
C ARG A 38 -18.30 4.68 0.91
N ASN A 39 -17.21 5.25 0.44
CA ASN A 39 -17.15 5.96 -0.84
C ASN A 39 -18.10 7.14 -0.94
N LEU A 40 -18.42 7.77 0.19
CA LEU A 40 -19.23 8.99 0.26
C LEU A 40 -18.41 10.24 0.05
N ARG A 41 -17.09 10.16 0.26
CA ARG A 41 -16.14 11.23 0.02
C ARG A 41 -14.89 10.66 -0.62
N GLU A 42 -14.23 11.48 -1.44
CA GLU A 42 -12.94 11.13 -2.01
C GLU A 42 -11.87 11.98 -1.32
N PRO A 43 -10.76 11.38 -0.89
CA PRO A 43 -9.66 12.17 -0.34
C PRO A 43 -8.99 12.99 -1.44
N THR A 44 -8.38 14.09 -1.06
CA THR A 44 -7.56 14.88 -1.97
C THR A 44 -6.34 14.05 -2.40
N HIS A 45 -5.68 14.47 -3.47
CA HIS A 45 -4.45 13.80 -3.93
C HIS A 45 -3.40 13.77 -2.81
N ALA A 46 -3.26 14.85 -2.05
CA ALA A 46 -2.32 14.91 -0.94
C ALA A 46 -2.62 13.84 0.11
N TYR A 47 -3.89 13.62 0.46
CA TYR A 47 -4.28 12.58 1.39
C TYR A 47 -4.12 11.18 0.81
N LEU A 48 -4.37 11.01 -0.49
CA LEU A 48 -4.12 9.72 -1.16
C LEU A 48 -2.66 9.32 -1.04
N VAL A 49 -1.75 10.25 -1.28
CA VAL A 49 -0.31 10.00 -1.17
C VAL A 49 0.06 9.65 0.28
N ARG A 50 -0.47 10.39 1.25
CA ARG A 50 -0.20 10.11 2.67
C ARG A 50 -0.71 8.73 3.09
N ILE A 51 -1.91 8.37 2.65
CA ILE A 51 -2.48 7.04 2.94
C ILE A 51 -1.63 5.96 2.30
N ALA A 52 -1.24 6.14 1.05
CA ALA A 52 -0.40 5.19 0.33
C ALA A 52 0.94 4.99 1.04
N ASP A 53 1.59 6.09 1.42
CA ASP A 53 2.88 6.04 2.12
C ASP A 53 2.74 5.34 3.48
N MET A 54 1.69 5.64 4.22
CA MET A 54 1.47 5.07 5.55
C MET A 54 1.26 3.55 5.48
N PHE A 55 0.53 3.07 4.48
CA PHE A 55 0.28 1.64 4.31
C PHE A 55 1.32 0.93 3.45
N GLY A 56 2.29 1.66 2.90
CA GLY A 56 3.34 1.07 2.06
C GLY A 56 2.80 0.51 0.76
N VAL A 57 1.81 1.15 0.16
CA VAL A 57 1.20 0.75 -1.11
C VAL A 57 1.24 1.91 -2.09
N SER A 58 1.01 1.62 -3.37
CA SER A 58 0.93 2.66 -4.39
C SER A 58 -0.44 3.34 -4.37
N VAL A 59 -0.51 4.57 -4.87
CA VAL A 59 -1.79 5.27 -5.08
C VAL A 59 -2.65 4.49 -6.08
N ASP A 60 -2.04 3.91 -7.10
CA ASP A 60 -2.77 3.09 -8.07
C ASP A 60 -3.45 1.89 -7.41
N TYR A 61 -2.78 1.25 -6.44
CA TYR A 61 -3.42 0.18 -5.68
C TYR A 61 -4.63 0.70 -4.91
N LEU A 62 -4.51 1.84 -4.23
CA LEU A 62 -5.62 2.45 -3.50
C LEU A 62 -6.80 2.75 -4.42
N LEU A 63 -6.53 3.21 -5.64
CA LEU A 63 -7.57 3.56 -6.61
C LEU A 63 -8.09 2.35 -7.39
N CYS A 64 -7.68 1.15 -7.02
CA CYS A 64 -8.10 -0.10 -7.66
C CYS A 64 -7.73 -0.19 -9.15
N ARG A 65 -6.65 0.49 -9.53
CA ARG A 65 -6.11 0.46 -10.91
C ARG A 65 -5.18 -0.71 -11.12
N THR A 66 -4.68 -1.30 -10.05
CA THR A 66 -3.80 -2.45 -10.08
C THR A 66 -4.06 -3.35 -8.87
N GLU A 67 -3.77 -4.63 -9.01
CA GLU A 67 -3.78 -5.59 -7.91
C GLU A 67 -2.43 -5.64 -7.18
N GLU A 68 -1.40 -5.02 -7.74
CA GLU A 68 -0.07 -4.97 -7.13
C GLU A 68 0.01 -3.81 -6.15
N ARG A 69 0.41 -4.09 -4.92
CA ARG A 69 0.50 -3.07 -3.86
C ARG A 69 1.59 -2.05 -4.16
N LEU A 70 2.71 -2.48 -4.78
CA LEU A 70 3.80 -1.59 -5.17
C LEU A 70 4.08 -1.77 -6.66
N THR A 71 4.41 -0.66 -7.32
CA THR A 71 4.82 -0.68 -8.73
C THR A 71 6.35 -0.78 -8.82
N VAL A 72 6.86 -1.05 -10.04
CA VAL A 72 8.31 -1.07 -10.26
C VAL A 72 8.93 0.28 -9.90
N SER A 73 8.25 1.39 -10.18
CA SER A 73 8.76 2.72 -9.82
C SER A 73 8.79 2.93 -8.31
N ASP A 74 7.87 2.33 -7.56
CA ASP A 74 7.90 2.38 -6.09
C ASP A 74 9.07 1.59 -5.55
N TYR A 75 9.34 0.40 -6.11
CA TYR A 75 10.50 -0.39 -5.73
C TYR A 75 11.80 0.36 -5.99
N SER A 76 11.89 1.12 -7.07
CA SER A 76 13.10 1.86 -7.41
C SER A 76 13.39 3.01 -6.42
N LYS A 77 12.42 3.45 -5.65
CA LYS A 77 12.57 4.48 -4.61
C LYS A 77 13.07 3.92 -3.29
N LEU A 78 13.08 2.61 -3.13
CA LEU A 78 13.55 1.94 -1.92
C LEU A 78 15.01 1.52 -2.10
N ASP A 79 15.80 1.60 -1.03
CA ASP A 79 17.13 0.99 -1.06
C ASP A 79 17.00 -0.53 -0.94
N SER A 80 18.09 -1.23 -1.27
CA SER A 80 18.10 -2.70 -1.26
C SER A 80 17.78 -3.29 0.10
N PHE A 81 18.24 -2.64 1.16
CA PHE A 81 18.00 -3.11 2.52
C PHE A 81 16.52 -2.97 2.91
N THR A 82 15.93 -1.83 2.64
CA THR A 82 14.52 -1.57 2.93
C THR A 82 13.63 -2.55 2.18
N LEU A 83 13.90 -2.78 0.90
CA LEU A 83 13.13 -3.71 0.09
C LEU A 83 13.28 -5.14 0.60
N SER A 84 14.50 -5.56 0.94
CA SER A 84 14.77 -6.87 1.50
C SER A 84 14.01 -7.08 2.81
N GLU A 85 13.99 -6.06 3.68
CA GLU A 85 13.26 -6.09 4.93
C GLU A 85 11.76 -6.24 4.72
N LEU A 86 11.20 -5.47 3.79
CA LEU A 86 9.78 -5.57 3.46
C LEU A 86 9.41 -6.98 2.97
N LEU A 87 10.21 -7.53 2.07
CA LEU A 87 9.95 -8.86 1.52
C LEU A 87 10.10 -9.98 2.55
N SER A 88 10.96 -9.80 3.56
CA SER A 88 11.19 -10.82 4.58
C SER A 88 10.19 -10.74 5.73
N LYS A 89 9.67 -9.56 6.05
CA LYS A 89 8.76 -9.35 7.20
C LYS A 89 7.29 -9.42 6.84
N HIS A 90 6.94 -9.19 5.57
CA HIS A 90 5.55 -9.11 5.15
C HIS A 90 5.24 -10.15 4.09
N THR A 91 4.04 -10.68 4.15
CA THR A 91 3.52 -11.50 3.06
C THR A 91 3.24 -10.57 1.89
N VAL A 92 3.95 -10.79 0.79
CA VAL A 92 3.75 -10.04 -0.45
C VAL A 92 3.00 -10.92 -1.42
N THR A 93 1.91 -10.40 -1.99
CA THR A 93 1.10 -11.13 -2.93
C THR A 93 1.13 -10.46 -4.31
N MET A 94 0.95 -11.26 -5.34
CA MET A 94 0.78 -10.78 -6.69
C MET A 94 -0.54 -11.37 -7.20
N GLY A 95 -1.58 -10.56 -7.28
CA GLY A 95 -2.93 -11.05 -7.49
C GLY A 95 -3.37 -11.88 -6.29
N ASP A 96 -3.82 -13.10 -6.55
CA ASP A 96 -4.27 -14.03 -5.50
C ASP A 96 -3.16 -14.96 -5.02
N ARG A 97 -1.93 -14.75 -5.48
CA ARG A 97 -0.82 -15.65 -5.20
C ARG A 97 0.21 -15.00 -4.30
N GLU A 98 0.55 -15.70 -3.22
CA GLU A 98 1.66 -15.30 -2.37
C GLU A 98 2.99 -15.47 -3.11
N LEU A 99 3.88 -14.49 -2.99
CA LEU A 99 5.19 -14.56 -3.62
C LEU A 99 6.06 -15.64 -2.96
N THR A 100 6.68 -16.45 -3.78
CA THR A 100 7.68 -17.42 -3.33
C THR A 100 9.00 -16.70 -3.06
N ASP A 101 9.93 -17.37 -2.38
CA ASP A 101 11.26 -16.81 -2.15
C ASP A 101 11.97 -16.50 -3.48
N ARG A 102 11.77 -17.33 -4.48
CA ARG A 102 12.31 -17.10 -5.82
C ARG A 102 11.74 -15.83 -6.45
N ASP A 103 10.44 -15.60 -6.31
CA ASP A 103 9.80 -14.39 -6.81
C ASP A 103 10.36 -13.14 -6.11
N LYS A 104 10.57 -13.22 -4.81
CA LYS A 104 11.15 -12.13 -4.02
C LYS A 104 12.58 -11.81 -4.47
N GLU A 105 13.39 -12.84 -4.76
CA GLU A 105 14.74 -12.66 -5.29
C GLU A 105 14.72 -11.94 -6.64
N ARG A 106 13.80 -12.31 -7.52
CA ARG A 106 13.66 -11.66 -8.82
C ARG A 106 13.27 -10.19 -8.70
N ILE A 107 12.38 -9.86 -7.76
CA ILE A 107 12.01 -8.47 -7.49
C ILE A 107 13.22 -7.70 -6.99
N LEU A 108 14.01 -8.27 -6.09
CA LEU A 108 15.22 -7.64 -5.57
C LEU A 108 16.25 -7.39 -6.67
N ASP A 109 16.43 -8.35 -7.58
CA ASP A 109 17.35 -8.21 -8.71
C ASP A 109 16.94 -7.06 -9.63
N VAL A 110 15.65 -6.97 -9.95
CA VAL A 110 15.11 -5.89 -10.79
C VAL A 110 15.30 -4.53 -10.09
N ALA A 111 14.95 -4.45 -8.80
CA ALA A 111 15.08 -3.23 -8.03
C ALA A 111 16.55 -2.80 -7.93
N PHE A 112 17.46 -3.75 -7.70
CA PHE A 112 18.90 -3.48 -7.63
C PHE A 112 19.41 -2.92 -8.96
N ALA A 113 19.02 -3.53 -10.07
CA ALA A 113 19.42 -3.07 -11.40
C ALA A 113 18.91 -1.64 -11.69
N LEU A 114 17.70 -1.29 -11.23
CA LEU A 114 17.16 0.04 -11.41
C LEU A 114 17.85 1.09 -10.55
N LEU A 115 18.28 0.71 -9.34
CA LEU A 115 18.94 1.61 -8.40
C LEU A 115 20.41 1.88 -8.78
N HIS A 116 21.03 0.97 -9.51
CA HIS A 116 22.48 1.02 -9.84
C HIS A 116 22.74 1.24 -11.32
N LYS A 117 21.84 1.92 -11.98
CA LYS A 117 22.01 2.30 -13.37
C LYS A 117 23.14 3.32 -13.54
#